data_5d2483abe61d0f2cccafc15e527c7d4d
#
_entry.id   5d2483abe61d0f2cccafc15e527c7d4d
#
_cell.length_a   1.000
_cell.length_b   1.000
_cell.length_c   1.000
_cell.angle_alpha   90.00
_cell.angle_beta   90.00
_cell.angle_gamma   90.00
#
_symmetry.space_group_name_H-M   'P 1'
#
loop_
_entity.id
_entity.type
_entity.pdbx_description
1 polymer ?
#
loop_
_entity_poly.entity_id
_entity_poly.type
_entity_poly.pdbx_seq_one_letter_code
_entity_poly.pdbx_strand_id
1 'polypeptide(L)'
;MAKLKVYTKSYCPYCVRVQSVLASAGIEDYEEISIDGQEMAMRQKLVELTGGRWDVPQAFIDDRYIGDDDDLARLAQSGELKRMLEP
;
A
#
# COMPACT_ATOMS: atom_id res chain seq x y z
N MET A 1 -14.66 8.54 -5.77
CA MET A 1 -14.34 7.49 -4.80
C MET A 1 -12.83 7.39 -4.64
N ALA A 2 -12.38 7.23 -3.41
CA ALA A 2 -10.95 7.11 -3.13
C ALA A 2 -10.44 5.73 -3.55
N LYS A 3 -9.27 5.70 -4.16
CA LYS A 3 -8.65 4.46 -4.67
C LYS A 3 -7.41 4.13 -3.86
N LEU A 4 -7.39 2.93 -3.30
CA LEU A 4 -6.21 2.41 -2.60
C LEU A 4 -5.22 1.86 -3.62
N LYS A 5 -3.97 2.28 -3.49
CA LYS A 5 -2.86 1.80 -4.32
C LYS A 5 -1.77 1.28 -3.42
N VAL A 6 -1.25 0.09 -3.73
CA VAL A 6 -0.18 -0.54 -2.94
C VAL A 6 0.98 -0.89 -3.85
N TYR A 7 2.16 -0.38 -3.55
CA TYR A 7 3.39 -0.72 -4.26
C TYR A 7 3.98 -1.98 -3.64
N THR A 8 4.26 -2.98 -4.47
CA THR A 8 4.73 -4.28 -4.03
C THR A 8 5.87 -4.78 -4.92
N LYS A 9 6.42 -5.96 -4.57
CA LYS A 9 7.34 -6.69 -5.45
C LYS A 9 7.16 -8.18 -5.24
N SER A 10 7.68 -8.98 -6.17
CA SER A 10 7.69 -10.44 -6.05
C SER A 10 8.55 -10.88 -4.87
N TYR A 11 8.19 -12.02 -4.26
CA TYR A 11 8.94 -12.63 -3.15
C TYR A 11 9.09 -11.70 -1.94
N CYS A 12 8.08 -10.92 -1.66
CA CYS A 12 8.06 -10.00 -0.54
C CYS A 12 7.07 -10.49 0.52
N PRO A 13 7.54 -11.03 1.67
CA PRO A 13 6.64 -11.52 2.70
C PRO A 13 5.73 -10.44 3.26
N TYR A 14 6.24 -9.23 3.40
CA TYR A 14 5.45 -8.11 3.91
C TYR A 14 4.36 -7.68 2.92
N CYS A 15 4.61 -7.83 1.63
CA CYS A 15 3.59 -7.56 0.61
C CYS A 15 2.47 -8.60 0.67
N VAL A 16 2.81 -9.86 0.93
CA VAL A 16 1.83 -10.93 1.14
C VAL A 16 0.99 -10.62 2.38
N ARG A 17 1.62 -10.11 3.44
CA ARG A 17 0.91 -9.70 4.65
C ARG A 17 -0.13 -8.62 4.35
N VAL A 18 0.21 -7.65 3.51
CA VAL A 18 -0.73 -6.60 3.09
C VAL A 18 -1.94 -7.21 2.41
N GLN A 19 -1.74 -8.15 1.51
CA GLN A 19 -2.86 -8.82 0.83
C GLN A 19 -3.78 -9.50 1.83
N SER A 20 -3.21 -10.18 2.81
CA SER A 20 -3.97 -10.86 3.86
C SER A 20 -4.75 -9.87 4.73
N VAL A 21 -4.10 -8.77 5.12
CA VAL A 21 -4.72 -7.72 5.93
C VAL A 21 -5.92 -7.11 5.20
N LEU A 22 -5.75 -6.80 3.93
CA LEU A 22 -6.83 -6.19 3.14
C LEU A 22 -7.99 -7.16 2.93
N ALA A 23 -7.69 -8.43 2.66
CA ALA A 23 -8.73 -9.45 2.52
C ALA A 23 -9.54 -9.60 3.81
N SER A 24 -8.85 -9.62 4.95
CA SER A 24 -9.50 -9.74 6.26
C SER A 24 -10.39 -8.54 6.58
N ALA A 25 -10.05 -7.37 6.06
CA ALA A 25 -10.84 -6.16 6.24
C ALA A 25 -11.97 -6.01 5.22
N GLY A 26 -12.09 -6.96 4.30
CA GLY A 26 -13.10 -6.90 3.26
C GLY A 26 -12.80 -5.90 2.15
N ILE A 27 -11.53 -5.52 2.01
CA ILE A 27 -11.10 -4.57 0.99
C ILE A 27 -10.49 -5.35 -0.17
N GLU A 28 -11.22 -5.44 -1.27
CA GLU A 28 -10.81 -6.22 -2.44
C GLU A 28 -10.52 -5.34 -3.65
N ASP A 29 -11.10 -4.15 -3.69
CA ASP A 29 -10.96 -3.24 -4.83
C ASP A 29 -9.82 -2.26 -4.58
N TYR A 30 -8.61 -2.69 -4.92
CA TYR A 30 -7.43 -1.84 -4.83
C TYR A 30 -6.47 -2.16 -5.96
N GLU A 31 -5.60 -1.21 -6.27
CA GLU A 31 -4.60 -1.37 -7.33
C GLU A 31 -3.28 -1.81 -6.73
N GLU A 32 -2.73 -2.91 -7.23
CA GLU A 32 -1.41 -3.38 -6.83
C GLU A 32 -0.41 -3.02 -7.91
N ILE A 33 0.61 -2.25 -7.55
CA ILE A 33 1.61 -1.76 -8.49
C ILE A 33 2.93 -2.45 -8.18
N SER A 34 3.34 -3.37 -9.05
CA SER A 34 4.60 -4.08 -8.88
C SER A 34 5.77 -3.22 -9.34
N ILE A 35 6.85 -3.23 -8.55
CA ILE A 35 8.09 -2.57 -8.96
C ILE A 35 9.03 -3.50 -9.71
N ASP A 36 8.63 -4.75 -9.93
CA ASP A 36 9.45 -5.73 -10.64
C ASP A 36 9.84 -5.23 -12.03
N GLY A 37 11.10 -5.42 -12.38
CA GLY A 37 11.61 -5.01 -13.68
C GLY A 37 12.02 -3.56 -13.76
N GLN A 38 11.64 -2.71 -12.81
CA GLN A 38 11.99 -1.29 -12.79
C GLN A 38 12.29 -0.84 -11.36
N GLU A 39 12.96 -1.68 -10.59
CA GLU A 39 13.09 -1.46 -9.15
C GLU A 39 13.75 -0.12 -8.81
N MET A 40 14.85 0.23 -9.47
CA MET A 40 15.55 1.48 -9.12
C MET A 40 14.70 2.70 -9.40
N ALA A 41 14.08 2.77 -10.58
CA ALA A 41 13.23 3.90 -10.94
C ALA A 41 12.02 4.00 -10.02
N MET A 42 11.40 2.87 -9.70
CA MET A 42 10.23 2.85 -8.83
C MET A 42 10.59 3.19 -7.38
N ARG A 43 11.76 2.75 -6.91
CA ARG A 43 12.20 3.11 -5.57
C ARG A 43 12.52 4.60 -5.45
N GLN A 44 13.10 5.20 -6.48
CA GLN A 44 13.29 6.65 -6.49
C GLN A 44 11.96 7.40 -6.45
N LYS A 45 10.97 6.90 -7.18
CA LYS A 45 9.62 7.46 -7.15
C LYS A 45 9.02 7.36 -5.76
N LEU A 46 9.19 6.20 -5.09
CA LEU A 46 8.69 6.01 -3.74
C LEU A 46 9.34 6.97 -2.74
N VAL A 47 10.64 7.19 -2.86
CA VAL A 47 11.34 8.15 -1.99
C VAL A 47 10.69 9.53 -2.11
N GLU A 48 10.39 9.97 -3.32
CA GLU A 48 9.76 11.26 -3.55
C GLU A 48 8.34 11.30 -2.98
N LEU A 49 7.57 10.24 -3.18
CA LEU A 49 6.17 10.20 -2.77
C LEU A 49 5.98 10.00 -1.25
N THR A 50 6.92 9.35 -0.59
CA THR A 50 6.80 9.01 0.84
C THR A 50 7.61 9.93 1.75
N GLY A 51 8.45 10.79 1.18
CA GLY A 51 9.31 11.65 1.98
C GLY A 51 10.56 10.96 2.48
N GLY A 52 11.02 9.90 1.79
CA GLY A 52 12.30 9.27 2.09
C GLY A 52 12.30 7.75 2.19
N ARG A 53 11.16 7.10 1.99
CA ARG A 53 11.07 5.64 2.07
C ARG A 53 11.15 5.02 0.68
N TRP A 54 11.97 4.00 0.53
CA TRP A 54 12.17 3.30 -0.74
C TRP A 54 11.79 1.82 -0.67
N ASP A 55 11.46 1.33 0.51
CA ASP A 55 11.07 -0.06 0.72
C ASP A 55 9.61 -0.30 0.31
N VAL A 56 9.27 -1.54 0.07
CA VAL A 56 7.90 -1.96 -0.18
C VAL A 56 7.49 -2.94 0.90
N PRO A 57 6.20 -3.06 1.24
CA PRO A 57 5.06 -2.41 0.60
C PRO A 57 4.86 -0.95 1.06
N GLN A 58 4.31 -0.12 0.20
CA GLN A 58 3.92 1.25 0.53
C GLN A 58 2.54 1.51 -0.06
N ALA A 59 1.67 2.15 0.71
CA ALA A 59 0.29 2.32 0.31
C ALA A 59 -0.11 3.79 0.23
N PHE A 60 -0.98 4.07 -0.72
CA PHE A 60 -1.50 5.41 -0.98
C PHE A 60 -3.00 5.34 -1.19
N ILE A 61 -3.71 6.38 -0.77
CA ILE A 61 -5.10 6.58 -1.16
C ILE A 61 -5.10 7.78 -2.10
N ASP A 62 -5.44 7.52 -3.36
CA ASP A 62 -5.23 8.45 -4.46
C ASP A 62 -3.74 8.83 -4.50
N ASP A 63 -3.38 10.07 -4.28
CA ASP A 63 -1.98 10.51 -4.26
C ASP A 63 -1.45 10.75 -2.85
N ARG A 64 -2.23 10.39 -1.83
CA ARG A 64 -1.87 10.61 -0.44
C ARG A 64 -1.21 9.39 0.16
N TYR A 65 0.01 9.56 0.65
CA TYR A 65 0.74 8.48 1.31
C TYR A 65 0.11 8.14 2.66
N ILE A 66 -0.15 6.85 2.92
CA ILE A 66 -0.75 6.41 4.18
C ILE A 66 0.15 5.48 4.99
N GLY A 67 1.15 4.88 4.40
CA GLY A 67 2.13 4.10 5.16
C GLY A 67 2.44 2.75 4.58
N ASP A 68 3.11 1.92 5.40
CA ASP A 68 3.55 0.57 5.02
C ASP A 68 2.57 -0.50 5.52
N ASP A 69 3.03 -1.75 5.59
CA ASP A 69 2.19 -2.87 6.02
C ASP A 69 1.73 -2.74 7.47
N ASP A 70 2.58 -2.25 8.37
CA ASP A 70 2.19 -2.04 9.77
C ASP A 70 1.11 -0.97 9.88
N ASP A 71 1.25 0.11 9.14
CA ASP A 71 0.25 1.18 9.13
C ASP A 71 -1.08 0.69 8.57
N LEU A 72 -1.03 -0.09 7.48
CA LEU A 72 -2.24 -0.66 6.91
C LEU A 72 -2.94 -1.61 7.87
N ALA A 73 -2.17 -2.45 8.56
CA ALA A 73 -2.73 -3.38 9.54
C ALA A 73 -3.45 -2.62 10.66
N ARG A 74 -2.82 -1.56 11.16
CA ARG A 74 -3.41 -0.74 12.22
C ARG A 74 -4.69 -0.06 11.75
N LEU A 75 -4.67 0.53 10.58
CA LEU A 75 -5.84 1.22 10.01
C LEU A 75 -6.97 0.24 9.70
N ALA A 76 -6.62 -0.96 9.23
CA ALA A 76 -7.61 -1.99 8.94
C ALA A 76 -8.29 -2.48 10.21
N GLN A 77 -7.51 -2.72 11.28
CA GLN A 77 -8.05 -3.21 12.55
C GLN A 77 -8.98 -2.21 13.22
N SER A 78 -8.68 -0.93 13.10
CA SER A 78 -9.51 0.11 13.71
C SER A 78 -10.76 0.43 12.89
N GLY A 79 -10.83 -0.05 11.64
CA GLY A 79 -11.90 0.30 10.72
C GLY A 79 -11.69 1.62 9.99
N GLU A 80 -10.61 2.34 10.31
CA GLU A 80 -10.34 3.64 9.68
C GLU A 80 -10.07 3.51 8.18
N LEU A 81 -9.35 2.46 7.77
CA LEU A 81 -9.00 2.30 6.36
C LEU A 81 -10.25 2.21 5.49
N LYS A 82 -11.22 1.44 5.92
CA LYS A 82 -12.47 1.30 5.18
C LYS A 82 -13.22 2.63 5.09
N ARG A 83 -13.23 3.39 6.19
CA ARG A 83 -13.86 4.72 6.19
C ARG A 83 -13.15 5.68 5.25
N MET A 84 -11.81 5.62 5.18
CA MET A 84 -11.03 6.47 4.29
C MET A 84 -11.30 6.18 2.81
N LEU A 85 -11.73 4.97 2.49
CA LEU A 85 -12.00 4.56 1.12
C LEU A 85 -13.45 4.80 0.70
N GLU A 86 -14.33 5.04 1.65
CA GLU A 86 -15.73 5.32 1.36
C GLU A 86 -15.91 6.76 0.91
N PRO A 87 -16.82 7.01 -0.05
CA PRO A 87 -17.11 8.37 -0.51
C PRO A 87 -17.77 9.26 0.55
#